data_ddfdc4050c110cd3d4fd0ae58ded2c12
#
_entry.id   ddfdc4050c110cd3d4fd0ae58ded2c12
#
_cell.length_a   1.000
_cell.length_b   1.000
_cell.length_c   1.000
_cell.angle_alpha   90.00
_cell.angle_beta   90.00
_cell.angle_gamma   90.00
#
_symmetry.space_group_name_H-M   'P 1'
#
loop_
_entity.id
_entity.type
_entity.pdbx_description
1 polymer ?
#
loop_
_entity_poly.entity_id
_entity_poly.type
_entity_poly.pdbx_seq_one_letter_code
_entity_poly.pdbx_strand_id
1 'polypeptide(L)'
;MARKPQTIFVQIASYRDPELVKTIEDMLENAKKPQNLVLGICRQYHPEDGFDNLDKYRDDKRFRISDVLYTDAKGVCWARNQVQQLYGGEMYTLQIDSHMRFAPNWDTELIKMVKDLQKLGIPIPLLTGYVSS
;
A
#
# COMPACT_ATOMS: atom_id res chain seq x y z
N MET A 1 16.46 25.31 0.67
CA MET A 1 15.09 24.75 0.58
C MET A 1 15.09 23.26 0.90
N ALA A 2 14.22 22.86 1.80
CA ALA A 2 14.07 21.44 2.12
C ALA A 2 13.48 20.68 0.92
N ARG A 3 14.05 19.51 0.59
CA ARG A 3 13.45 18.65 -0.42
C ARG A 3 12.09 18.15 0.07
N LYS A 4 11.11 18.10 -0.82
CA LYS A 4 9.85 17.44 -0.52
C LYS A 4 10.11 15.97 -0.21
N PRO A 5 9.49 15.41 0.85
CA PRO A 5 9.60 13.98 1.12
C PRO A 5 9.11 13.17 -0.08
N GLN A 6 9.83 12.09 -0.40
CA GLN A 6 9.43 11.19 -1.49
C GLN A 6 8.42 10.18 -0.94
N THR A 7 7.18 10.64 -0.79
CA THR A 7 6.11 9.85 -0.20
C THR A 7 5.52 8.87 -1.20
N ILE A 8 5.18 7.68 -0.71
CA ILE A 8 4.52 6.64 -1.51
C ILE A 8 3.19 6.32 -0.87
N PHE A 9 2.10 6.46 -1.64
CA PHE A 9 0.79 6.01 -1.24
C PHE A 9 0.64 4.56 -1.68
N VAL A 10 0.64 3.64 -0.71
CA VAL A 10 0.51 2.21 -0.96
C VAL A 10 -0.97 1.83 -0.86
N GLN A 11 -1.51 1.28 -1.94
CA GLN A 11 -2.92 0.93 -2.05
C GLN A 11 -3.10 -0.57 -1.83
N ILE A 12 -3.92 -0.92 -0.84
CA ILE A 12 -4.19 -2.32 -0.47
C ILE A 12 -5.69 -2.56 -0.39
N ALA A 13 -6.21 -3.45 -1.24
CA ALA A 13 -7.57 -3.96 -1.12
C ALA A 13 -7.47 -5.36 -0.50
N SER A 14 -8.15 -5.58 0.62
CA SER A 14 -8.11 -6.83 1.35
C SER A 14 -9.53 -7.37 1.57
N TYR A 15 -9.72 -8.65 1.30
CA TYR A 15 -10.98 -9.35 1.58
C TYR A 15 -10.70 -10.55 2.45
N ARG A 16 -10.96 -10.42 3.76
CA ARG A 16 -10.81 -11.51 4.74
C ARG A 16 -9.47 -12.24 4.60
N ASP A 17 -8.39 -11.48 4.43
CA ASP A 17 -7.08 -12.07 4.13
C ASP A 17 -6.24 -12.22 5.40
N PRO A 18 -5.87 -13.45 5.79
CA PRO A 18 -5.04 -13.68 6.97
C PRO A 18 -3.60 -13.18 6.80
N GLU A 19 -3.18 -12.88 5.58
CA GLU A 19 -1.84 -12.38 5.29
C GLU A 19 -1.72 -10.86 5.35
N LEU A 20 -2.84 -10.12 5.51
CA LEU A 20 -2.83 -8.65 5.47
C LEU A 20 -1.84 -8.04 6.48
N VAL A 21 -1.92 -8.43 7.74
CA VAL A 21 -1.06 -7.87 8.79
C VAL A 21 0.40 -8.22 8.53
N LYS A 22 0.68 -9.45 8.11
CA LYS A 22 2.04 -9.90 7.78
C LYS A 22 2.61 -9.11 6.60
N THR A 23 1.79 -8.80 5.60
CA THR A 23 2.19 -7.97 4.46
C THR A 23 2.59 -6.58 4.92
N ILE A 24 1.77 -5.97 5.79
CA ILE A 24 2.04 -4.64 6.33
C ILE A 24 3.33 -4.64 7.17
N GLU A 25 3.49 -5.62 8.05
CA GLU A 25 4.68 -5.72 8.91
C GLU A 25 5.95 -5.88 8.07
N ASP A 26 5.90 -6.77 7.07
CA ASP A 26 7.04 -7.01 6.19
C ASP A 26 7.39 -5.77 5.36
N MET A 27 6.37 -5.07 4.88
CA MET A 27 6.52 -3.82 4.13
C MET A 27 7.27 -2.76 4.94
N LEU A 28 6.81 -2.51 6.16
CA LEU A 28 7.38 -1.48 7.02
C LEU A 28 8.79 -1.86 7.51
N GLU A 29 8.99 -3.14 7.84
CA GLU A 29 10.28 -3.64 8.31
C GLU A 29 11.38 -3.53 7.25
N ASN A 30 11.02 -3.79 5.99
CA ASN A 30 11.99 -3.79 4.88
C ASN A 30 12.11 -2.45 4.17
N ALA A 31 11.29 -1.47 4.49
CA ALA A 31 11.40 -0.13 3.91
C ALA A 31 12.59 0.60 4.52
N LYS A 32 13.34 1.31 3.68
CA LYS A 32 14.43 2.16 4.15
C LYS A 32 13.92 3.42 4.84
N LYS A 33 12.81 3.98 4.32
CA LYS A 33 12.19 5.19 4.86
C LYS A 33 10.70 4.96 5.14
N PRO A 34 10.38 4.11 6.14
CA PRO A 34 8.97 3.79 6.42
C PRO A 34 8.15 5.01 6.82
N GLN A 35 8.77 6.07 7.33
CA GLN A 35 8.09 7.32 7.68
C GLN A 35 7.51 8.04 6.45
N ASN A 36 7.95 7.69 5.24
CA ASN A 36 7.46 8.29 4.00
C ASN A 36 6.37 7.46 3.33
N LEU A 37 5.95 6.36 3.96
CA LEU A 37 4.88 5.52 3.45
C LEU A 37 3.54 5.97 4.01
N VAL A 38 2.53 6.02 3.14
CA VAL A 38 1.14 6.23 3.53
C VAL A 38 0.36 5.05 2.98
N LEU A 39 -0.35 4.34 3.85
CA LEU A 39 -1.07 3.14 3.46
C LEU A 39 -2.57 3.42 3.41
N GLY A 40 -3.15 3.27 2.23
CA GLY A 40 -4.59 3.30 2.04
C GLY A 40 -5.11 1.88 1.94
N ILE A 41 -5.97 1.49 2.86
CA ILE A 41 -6.42 0.11 3.01
C ILE A 41 -7.94 0.05 2.99
N CYS A 42 -8.51 -0.74 2.08
CA CYS A 42 -9.90 -1.15 2.14
C CYS A 42 -9.94 -2.54 2.75
N ARG A 43 -10.31 -2.60 4.02
CA ARG A 43 -10.40 -3.87 4.77
C ARG A 43 -11.84 -4.36 4.74
N GLN A 44 -12.08 -5.37 3.94
CA GLN A 44 -13.37 -6.05 3.86
C GLN A 44 -13.33 -7.23 4.82
N TYR A 45 -14.01 -7.11 5.95
CA TYR A 45 -13.82 -8.00 7.09
C TYR A 45 -15.09 -8.76 7.47
N HIS A 46 -14.90 -9.86 8.20
CA HIS A 46 -15.97 -10.60 8.88
C HIS A 46 -15.77 -10.44 10.40
N PRO A 47 -16.84 -10.13 11.16
CA PRO A 47 -16.69 -9.85 12.60
C PRO A 47 -16.05 -10.99 13.42
N GLU A 48 -16.18 -12.24 12.97
CA GLU A 48 -15.59 -13.38 13.66
C GLU A 48 -14.13 -13.65 13.28
N ASP A 49 -13.63 -13.01 12.20
CA ASP A 49 -12.23 -13.12 11.82
C ASP A 49 -11.41 -12.18 12.70
N GLY A 50 -10.29 -12.64 13.21
CA GLY A 50 -9.40 -11.78 14.02
C GLY A 50 -8.07 -11.50 13.32
N PHE A 51 -7.77 -12.20 12.24
CA PHE A 51 -6.45 -12.21 11.63
C PHE A 51 -6.12 -10.93 10.85
N ASP A 52 -7.13 -10.16 10.41
CA ASP A 52 -6.93 -8.91 9.67
C ASP A 52 -7.25 -7.66 10.50
N ASN A 53 -7.14 -7.76 11.81
CA ASN A 53 -7.38 -6.65 12.72
C ASN A 53 -6.26 -5.62 12.60
N LEU A 54 -6.63 -4.36 12.35
CA LEU A 54 -5.69 -3.26 12.16
C LEU A 54 -5.71 -2.25 13.31
N ASP A 55 -6.26 -2.60 14.46
CA ASP A 55 -6.42 -1.66 15.58
C ASP A 55 -5.09 -1.06 16.03
N LYS A 56 -4.00 -1.81 15.96
CA LYS A 56 -2.67 -1.31 16.34
C LYS A 56 -2.15 -0.19 15.43
N TYR A 57 -2.76 0.00 14.25
CA TYR A 57 -2.34 1.02 13.29
C TYR A 57 -3.30 2.22 13.23
N ARG A 58 -4.44 2.18 13.93
CA ARG A 58 -5.48 3.21 13.78
C ARG A 58 -5.04 4.59 14.25
N ASP A 59 -4.13 4.67 15.20
CA ASP A 59 -3.58 5.94 15.69
C ASP A 59 -2.37 6.41 14.89
N ASP A 60 -1.90 5.62 13.93
CA ASP A 60 -0.77 5.95 13.09
C ASP A 60 -1.26 6.78 11.89
N LYS A 61 -0.76 8.01 11.78
CA LYS A 61 -1.19 8.95 10.73
C LYS A 61 -0.85 8.49 9.31
N ARG A 62 0.05 7.52 9.17
CA ARG A 62 0.39 6.95 7.86
C ARG A 62 -0.71 6.04 7.34
N PHE A 63 -1.63 5.60 8.18
CA PHE A 63 -2.67 4.63 7.82
C PHE A 63 -4.00 5.33 7.59
N ARG A 64 -4.58 5.09 6.42
CA ARG A 64 -5.93 5.52 6.06
C ARG A 64 -6.74 4.27 5.79
N ILE A 65 -7.57 3.87 6.75
CA ILE A 65 -8.26 2.58 6.76
C ILE A 65 -9.75 2.79 6.51
N SER A 66 -10.27 2.12 5.50
CA SER A 66 -11.71 2.03 5.23
C SER A 66 -12.16 0.61 5.57
N ASP A 67 -12.98 0.48 6.61
CA ASP A 67 -13.54 -0.81 7.03
C ASP A 67 -14.87 -1.04 6.32
N VAL A 68 -15.00 -2.19 5.67
CA VAL A 68 -16.22 -2.57 4.96
C VAL A 68 -16.61 -3.96 5.44
N LEU A 69 -17.88 -4.10 5.88
CA LEU A 69 -18.38 -5.41 6.28
C LEU A 69 -18.40 -6.32 5.04
N TYR A 70 -18.03 -7.58 5.21
CA TYR A 70 -17.83 -8.52 4.09
C TYR A 70 -19.08 -8.65 3.21
N THR A 71 -20.28 -8.49 3.78
CA THR A 71 -21.54 -8.53 3.02
C THR A 71 -21.74 -7.34 2.10
N ASP A 72 -21.02 -6.24 2.36
CA ASP A 72 -21.10 -5.02 1.55
C ASP A 72 -20.00 -4.96 0.49
N ALA A 73 -19.14 -5.97 0.42
CA ALA A 73 -18.07 -6.05 -0.57
C ALA A 73 -18.64 -6.22 -1.98
N LYS A 74 -18.07 -5.49 -2.95
CA LYS A 74 -18.56 -5.45 -4.34
C LYS A 74 -17.48 -5.84 -5.34
N GLY A 75 -16.49 -6.63 -4.92
CA GLY A 75 -15.42 -7.11 -5.79
C GLY A 75 -14.15 -6.27 -5.69
N VAL A 76 -13.07 -6.80 -6.29
CA VAL A 76 -11.73 -6.21 -6.16
C VAL A 76 -11.62 -4.83 -6.80
N CYS A 77 -12.26 -4.60 -7.95
CA CYS A 77 -12.20 -3.31 -8.63
C CYS A 77 -12.89 -2.22 -7.82
N TRP A 78 -14.03 -2.55 -7.21
CA TRP A 78 -14.73 -1.64 -6.32
C TRP A 78 -13.87 -1.29 -5.09
N ALA A 79 -13.25 -2.32 -4.48
CA ALA A 79 -12.40 -2.12 -3.30
C ALA A 79 -11.19 -1.24 -3.64
N ARG A 80 -10.56 -1.46 -4.79
CA ARG A 80 -9.45 -0.63 -5.25
C ARG A 80 -9.88 0.82 -5.47
N ASN A 81 -11.09 1.03 -5.98
CA ASN A 81 -11.63 2.37 -6.16
C ASN A 81 -11.84 3.06 -4.80
N GLN A 82 -12.31 2.33 -3.78
CA GLN A 82 -12.42 2.87 -2.43
C GLN A 82 -11.06 3.33 -1.89
N VAL A 83 -10.02 2.52 -2.11
CA VAL A 83 -8.65 2.86 -1.68
C VAL A 83 -8.13 4.11 -2.40
N GLN A 84 -8.37 4.23 -3.70
CA GLN A 84 -7.94 5.40 -4.48
C GLN A 84 -8.51 6.70 -3.93
N GLN A 85 -9.70 6.67 -3.34
CA GLN A 85 -10.30 7.85 -2.74
C GLN A 85 -9.57 8.32 -1.47
N LEU A 86 -8.71 7.49 -0.92
CA LEU A 86 -7.92 7.82 0.26
C LEU A 86 -6.61 8.54 -0.10
N TYR A 87 -6.32 8.69 -1.39
CA TYR A 87 -5.12 9.38 -1.86
C TYR A 87 -5.14 10.86 -1.44
N GLY A 88 -4.03 11.34 -0.90
CA GLY A 88 -3.91 12.68 -0.36
C GLY A 88 -2.80 13.53 -0.98
N GLY A 89 -2.38 13.22 -2.22
CA GLY A 89 -1.37 14.03 -2.91
C GLY A 89 0.07 13.55 -2.73
N GLU A 90 0.28 12.31 -2.30
CA GLU A 90 1.60 11.70 -2.18
C GLU A 90 2.29 11.69 -3.55
N MET A 91 3.63 11.72 -3.54
CA MET A 91 4.42 11.85 -4.76
C MET A 91 4.29 10.63 -5.67
N TYR A 92 4.24 9.43 -5.09
CA TYR A 92 4.14 8.18 -5.83
C TYR A 92 2.96 7.37 -5.32
N THR A 93 2.43 6.48 -6.16
CA THR A 93 1.41 5.50 -5.76
C THR A 93 1.88 4.10 -6.13
N LEU A 94 1.58 3.14 -5.26
CA LEU A 94 1.90 1.73 -5.47
C LEU A 94 0.70 0.89 -5.07
N GLN A 95 0.18 0.12 -6.03
CA GLN A 95 -0.91 -0.82 -5.75
C GLN A 95 -0.33 -2.21 -5.53
N ILE A 96 -0.68 -2.84 -4.41
CA ILE A 96 -0.21 -4.17 -4.06
C ILE A 96 -1.39 -5.06 -3.65
N ASP A 97 -1.13 -6.37 -3.65
CA ASP A 97 -2.07 -7.34 -3.08
C ASP A 97 -1.91 -7.39 -1.55
N SER A 98 -2.92 -7.93 -0.87
CA SER A 98 -2.91 -8.04 0.59
C SER A 98 -2.05 -9.20 1.12
N HIS A 99 -1.39 -9.94 0.23
CA HIS A 99 -0.56 -11.10 0.56
C HIS A 99 0.77 -11.02 -0.20
N MET A 100 1.68 -10.17 0.27
CA MET A 100 2.98 -9.93 -0.36
C MET A 100 4.11 -9.93 0.66
N ARG A 101 5.33 -10.08 0.15
CA ARG A 101 6.57 -9.91 0.92
C ARG A 101 7.47 -8.93 0.18
N PHE A 102 8.33 -8.24 0.91
CA PHE A 102 9.11 -7.13 0.39
C PHE A 102 10.62 -7.38 0.56
N ALA A 103 11.40 -7.02 -0.46
CA ALA A 103 12.85 -7.05 -0.37
C ALA A 103 13.37 -5.87 0.47
N PRO A 104 14.57 -5.99 1.11
CA PRO A 104 15.14 -4.87 1.84
C PRO A 104 15.29 -3.62 0.96
N ASN A 105 14.94 -2.46 1.51
CA ASN A 105 15.04 -1.16 0.83
C ASN A 105 14.17 -1.06 -0.43
N TRP A 106 13.08 -1.82 -0.49
CA TRP A 106 12.20 -1.89 -1.67
C TRP A 106 11.69 -0.51 -2.09
N ASP A 107 11.42 0.37 -1.14
CA ASP A 107 10.87 1.70 -1.38
C ASP A 107 11.84 2.60 -2.15
N THR A 108 13.08 2.68 -1.68
CA THR A 108 14.10 3.50 -2.35
C THR A 108 14.51 2.90 -3.70
N GLU A 109 14.50 1.57 -3.83
CA GLU A 109 14.78 0.91 -5.10
C GLU A 109 13.72 1.20 -6.16
N LEU A 110 12.43 1.19 -5.78
CA LEU A 110 11.35 1.54 -6.70
C LEU A 110 11.44 3.00 -7.15
N ILE A 111 11.70 3.91 -6.23
CA ILE A 111 11.87 5.33 -6.56
C ILE A 111 13.05 5.53 -7.51
N LYS A 112 14.15 4.82 -7.28
CA LYS A 112 15.31 4.86 -8.17
C LYS A 112 14.96 4.40 -9.57
N MET A 113 14.20 3.29 -9.70
CA MET A 113 13.75 2.79 -10.99
C MET A 113 12.93 3.83 -11.75
N VAL A 114 11.97 4.48 -11.06
CA VAL A 114 11.15 5.53 -11.66
C VAL A 114 12.01 6.70 -12.14
N LYS A 115 12.96 7.15 -11.32
CA LYS A 115 13.84 8.26 -11.68
C LYS A 115 14.74 7.92 -12.86
N ASP A 116 15.26 6.69 -12.92
CA ASP A 116 16.11 6.24 -14.02
C ASP A 116 15.32 6.20 -15.34
N LEU A 117 14.08 5.75 -15.30
CA LEU A 117 13.20 5.75 -16.47
C LEU A 117 12.87 7.17 -16.92
N GLN A 118 12.67 8.10 -16.01
CA GLN A 118 12.43 9.50 -16.34
C GLN A 118 13.65 10.13 -17.02
N LYS A 119 14.86 9.77 -16.60
CA LYS A 119 16.11 10.23 -17.25
C LYS A 119 16.24 9.70 -18.68
N LEU A 120 15.65 8.54 -18.97
CA LEU A 120 15.63 7.96 -20.31
C LEU A 120 14.54 8.58 -21.22
N GLY A 121 13.83 9.58 -20.73
CA GLY A 121 12.81 10.28 -21.51
C GLY A 121 11.40 9.77 -21.33
N ILE A 122 11.14 8.91 -20.32
CA ILE A 122 9.81 8.41 -20.01
C ILE A 122 9.26 9.27 -18.87
N PRO A 123 8.38 10.27 -19.16
CA PRO A 123 7.96 11.24 -18.15
C PRO A 123 7.05 10.65 -17.06
N ILE A 124 6.23 9.63 -17.39
CA ILE A 124 5.30 8.98 -16.46
C ILE A 124 5.49 7.47 -16.57
N PRO A 125 6.54 6.91 -15.90
CA PRO A 125 6.78 5.49 -15.98
C PRO A 125 5.79 4.70 -15.13
N LEU A 126 5.35 3.56 -15.66
CA LEU A 126 4.50 2.61 -14.94
C LEU A 126 5.30 1.32 -14.76
N LEU A 127 5.55 0.96 -13.50
CA LEU A 127 6.25 -0.28 -13.16
C LEU A 127 5.23 -1.37 -12.89
N THR A 128 5.40 -2.52 -13.53
CA THR A 128 4.56 -3.69 -13.32
C THR A 128 5.43 -4.89 -12.96
N GLY A 129 4.88 -5.80 -12.17
CA GLY A 129 5.59 -6.99 -11.76
C GLY A 129 4.62 -8.08 -11.37
N TYR A 130 5.15 -9.28 -11.21
CA TYR A 130 4.38 -10.41 -10.75
C TYR A 130 4.72 -10.72 -9.30
N VAL A 131 3.70 -11.11 -8.52
CA VAL A 131 3.90 -11.59 -7.17
C VAL A 131 4.47 -13.00 -7.26
N SER A 132 5.60 -13.24 -6.62
CA SER A 132 6.14 -14.59 -6.54
C SER A 132 5.28 -15.41 -5.57
N SER A 133 4.88 -16.55 -6.04
CA SER A 133 4.06 -17.47 -5.24
C SER A 133 4.90 -18.13 -4.13
#